data_f7905a2f4316e49f1cfa1df6a9f6c4d2
#
_entry.id   f7905a2f4316e49f1cfa1df6a9f6c4d2
#
_cell.length_a   1.000
_cell.length_b   1.000
_cell.length_c   1.000
_cell.angle_alpha   90.00
_cell.angle_beta   90.00
_cell.angle_gamma   90.00
#
_symmetry.space_group_name_H-M   'P 1'
#
loop_
_entity.id
_entity.type
_entity.pdbx_description
1 polymer ?
#
loop_
_entity_poly.entity_id
_entity_poly.type
_entity_poly.pdbx_seq_one_letter_code
_entity_poly.pdbx_strand_id
1 'polypeptide(L)'
;MYPNASLIMRNGEVDAWDNPDFRAAIEATGRKQIIIAGIVTDVCTAFLALSLRAEGYSVWANVEASGTTTELVRDVSNLRMMGAGVNVVSTFAIVCDLMRDWRNTPGAAELMPYFDTYMPAYGMLARAHRAAVLNGTIVPGEDLLPM
;
A
#
# COMPACT_ATOMS: atom_id res chain seq x y z
N MET A 1 7.47 -9.06 13.09
CA MET A 1 7.12 -8.96 11.67
C MET A 1 8.32 -8.56 10.85
N TYR A 2 8.89 -7.38 10.99
CA TYR A 2 10.16 -6.97 10.37
C TYR A 2 11.15 -6.51 11.46
N PRO A 3 11.82 -7.43 12.17
CA PRO A 3 12.64 -7.10 13.35
C PRO A 3 13.85 -6.22 12.99
N ASN A 4 14.24 -6.21 11.73
CA ASN A 4 15.39 -5.43 11.24
C ASN A 4 15.00 -4.11 10.57
N ALA A 5 13.71 -3.72 10.62
CA ALA A 5 13.29 -2.43 10.12
C ALA A 5 13.87 -1.30 10.98
N SER A 6 14.42 -0.28 10.35
CA SER A 6 14.97 0.88 11.05
C SER A 6 13.87 1.63 11.81
N LEU A 7 14.12 1.91 13.07
CA LEU A 7 13.26 2.78 13.88
C LEU A 7 13.95 4.14 14.02
N ILE A 8 13.31 5.18 13.53
CA ILE A 8 13.79 6.56 13.65
C ILE A 8 12.86 7.33 14.57
N MET A 9 13.39 7.78 15.69
CA MET A 9 12.65 8.53 16.69
C MET A 9 12.56 10.00 16.27
N ARG A 10 11.34 10.56 16.32
CA ARG A 10 11.11 11.99 16.13
C ARG A 10 11.11 12.69 17.48
N ASN A 11 11.66 13.90 17.55
CA ASN A 11 11.75 14.68 18.79
C ASN A 11 10.50 15.56 19.02
N GLY A 12 9.56 15.57 18.07
CA GLY A 12 8.34 16.36 18.12
C GLY A 12 7.90 16.87 16.76
N GLU A 13 8.67 16.59 15.72
CA GLU A 13 8.34 16.95 14.34
C GLU A 13 7.01 16.31 13.93
N VAL A 14 6.07 17.13 13.50
CA VAL A 14 4.76 16.67 13.02
C VAL A 14 4.90 16.03 11.64
N ASP A 15 5.64 16.67 10.75
CA ASP A 15 6.09 16.08 9.50
C ASP A 15 7.38 15.29 9.73
N ALA A 16 7.39 14.02 9.37
CA ALA A 16 8.60 13.22 9.50
C ALA A 16 9.73 13.72 8.58
N TRP A 17 9.40 14.44 7.50
CA TRP A 17 10.40 15.02 6.60
C TRP A 17 11.21 16.14 7.24
N ASP A 18 10.70 16.79 8.28
CA ASP A 18 11.42 17.81 9.05
C ASP A 18 12.53 17.21 9.92
N ASN A 19 12.47 15.92 10.20
CA ASN A 19 13.50 15.21 10.96
C ASN A 19 14.70 14.85 10.05
N PRO A 20 15.93 15.32 10.34
CA PRO A 20 17.09 15.08 9.48
C PRO A 20 17.50 13.62 9.41
N ASP A 21 17.34 12.85 10.49
CA ASP A 21 17.71 11.42 10.50
C ASP A 21 16.73 10.61 9.64
N PHE A 22 15.45 10.99 9.65
CA PHE A 22 14.45 10.37 8.79
C PHE A 22 14.76 10.67 7.30
N ARG A 23 15.05 11.92 6.95
CA ARG A 23 15.46 12.26 5.57
C ARG A 23 16.68 11.47 5.13
N ALA A 24 17.73 11.47 5.94
CA ALA A 24 18.96 10.76 5.63
C ALA A 24 18.70 9.25 5.41
N ALA A 25 17.83 8.65 6.22
CA ALA A 25 17.48 7.24 6.08
C ALA A 25 16.72 6.96 4.77
N ILE A 26 15.79 7.82 4.37
CA ILE A 26 15.06 7.68 3.08
C ILE A 26 16.03 7.87 1.92
N GLU A 27 16.85 8.91 1.94
CA GLU A 27 17.84 9.21 0.89
C GLU A 27 18.85 8.07 0.72
N ALA A 28 19.31 7.48 1.82
CA ALA A 28 20.24 6.35 1.82
C ALA A 28 19.68 5.10 1.14
N THR A 29 18.35 4.95 1.03
CA THR A 29 17.76 3.83 0.28
C THR A 29 18.00 3.94 -1.23
N GLY A 30 18.26 5.12 -1.76
CA GLY A 30 18.34 5.40 -3.19
C GLY A 30 17.03 5.21 -3.95
N ARG A 31 15.92 4.93 -3.26
CA ARG A 31 14.61 4.68 -3.87
C ARG A 31 13.92 5.99 -4.23
N LYS A 32 13.13 5.97 -5.30
CA LYS A 32 12.33 7.11 -5.75
C LYS A 32 10.83 6.90 -5.60
N GLN A 33 10.42 5.70 -5.24
CA GLN A 33 9.04 5.34 -4.94
C GLN A 33 8.93 5.00 -3.45
N ILE A 34 8.00 5.66 -2.77
CA ILE A 34 7.80 5.53 -1.33
C ILE A 34 6.35 5.17 -1.06
N ILE A 35 6.13 4.08 -0.34
CA ILE A 35 4.82 3.71 0.19
C ILE A 35 4.75 4.21 1.62
N ILE A 36 3.70 4.94 1.95
CA ILE A 36 3.49 5.49 3.29
C ILE A 36 2.15 5.05 3.87
N ALA A 37 2.11 4.95 5.17
CA ALA A 37 0.91 4.74 5.97
C ALA A 37 1.12 5.32 7.37
N GLY A 38 0.05 5.62 8.08
CA GLY A 38 0.18 6.09 9.46
C GLY A 38 -1.05 6.74 10.05
N ILE A 39 -0.90 7.18 11.27
CA ILE A 39 -1.88 7.88 12.08
C ILE A 39 -1.28 9.23 12.50
N VAL A 40 -1.97 10.31 12.24
CA VAL A 40 -3.29 10.45 11.61
C VAL A 40 -3.13 10.85 10.14
N THR A 41 -4.14 10.45 9.31
CA THR A 41 -4.11 10.67 7.83
C THR A 41 -3.97 12.15 7.46
N ASP A 42 -4.70 13.05 8.16
CA ASP A 42 -4.79 14.47 7.86
C ASP A 42 -3.55 15.30 8.28
N VAL A 43 -2.72 14.76 9.16
CA VAL A 43 -1.54 15.43 9.69
C VAL A 43 -0.26 14.71 9.28
N CYS A 44 0.20 13.74 10.07
CA CYS A 44 1.51 13.13 9.85
C CYS A 44 1.63 12.48 8.47
N THR A 45 0.59 11.74 8.04
CA THR A 45 0.62 11.06 6.74
C THR A 45 0.55 12.06 5.59
N ALA A 46 -0.41 12.99 5.63
CA ALA A 46 -0.56 13.98 4.57
C ALA A 46 0.64 14.92 4.47
N PHE A 47 1.20 15.38 5.59
CA PHE A 47 2.35 16.30 5.58
C PHE A 47 3.57 15.60 4.96
N LEU A 48 3.90 14.41 5.42
CA LEU A 48 4.99 13.62 4.84
C LEU A 48 4.76 13.36 3.34
N ALA A 49 3.53 13.00 2.94
CA ALA A 49 3.19 12.78 1.54
C ALA A 49 3.49 14.01 0.67
N LEU A 50 3.07 15.19 1.13
CA LEU A 50 3.26 16.46 0.42
C LEU A 50 4.74 16.84 0.34
N SER A 51 5.49 16.69 1.42
CA SER A 51 6.92 16.98 1.46
C SER A 51 7.70 16.05 0.54
N LEU A 52 7.44 14.75 0.57
CA LEU A 52 8.05 13.79 -0.35
C LEU A 52 7.72 14.11 -1.82
N ARG A 53 6.48 14.53 -2.12
CA ARG A 53 6.10 14.96 -3.48
C ARG A 53 6.88 16.20 -3.91
N ALA A 54 7.05 17.19 -3.03
CA ALA A 54 7.83 18.40 -3.31
C ALA A 54 9.29 18.08 -3.63
N GLU A 55 9.85 17.05 -3.00
CA GLU A 55 11.21 16.54 -3.26
C GLU A 55 11.30 15.59 -4.47
N GLY A 56 10.21 15.41 -5.22
CA GLY A 56 10.20 14.65 -6.46
C GLY A 56 10.06 13.13 -6.30
N TYR A 57 9.70 12.64 -5.11
CA TYR A 57 9.39 11.22 -4.93
C TYR A 57 8.02 10.86 -5.54
N SER A 58 7.88 9.65 -6.05
CA SER A 58 6.58 9.04 -6.32
C SER A 58 6.03 8.45 -5.02
N VAL A 59 4.94 9.00 -4.52
CA VAL A 59 4.38 8.66 -3.20
C VAL A 59 3.08 7.88 -3.36
N TRP A 60 2.97 6.79 -2.59
CA TRP A 60 1.83 5.89 -2.54
C TRP A 60 1.31 5.86 -1.11
N ALA A 61 0.16 6.48 -0.85
CA ALA A 61 -0.48 6.50 0.46
C ALA A 61 -1.50 5.37 0.56
N ASN A 62 -1.27 4.45 1.51
CA ASN A 62 -2.17 3.33 1.77
C ASN A 62 -3.32 3.77 2.66
N VAL A 63 -4.55 3.76 2.11
CA VAL A 63 -5.75 4.20 2.83
C VAL A 63 -6.19 3.25 3.94
N GLU A 64 -5.92 1.95 3.80
CA GLU A 64 -6.37 0.93 4.77
C GLU A 64 -5.41 0.81 5.96
N ALA A 65 -4.15 1.21 5.77
CA ALA A 65 -3.13 1.26 6.83
C ALA A 65 -2.96 2.66 7.41
N SER A 66 -3.85 3.59 7.05
CA SER A 66 -3.89 4.96 7.59
C SER A 66 -5.24 5.23 8.24
N GLY A 67 -5.26 6.06 9.27
CA GLY A 67 -6.49 6.35 9.99
C GLY A 67 -6.54 7.79 10.52
N THR A 68 -7.76 8.28 10.75
CA THR A 68 -8.05 9.56 11.37
C THR A 68 -9.38 9.51 12.11
N THR A 69 -9.80 10.62 12.69
CA THR A 69 -10.90 10.68 13.66
C THR A 69 -12.30 10.55 13.05
N THR A 70 -12.50 11.04 11.81
CA THR A 70 -13.80 11.00 11.13
C THR A 70 -13.65 10.72 9.65
N GLU A 71 -14.73 10.22 9.02
CA GLU A 71 -14.74 9.98 7.57
C GLU A 71 -14.55 11.26 6.76
N LEU A 72 -15.18 12.36 7.19
CA LEU A 72 -15.02 13.65 6.52
C LEU A 72 -13.56 14.08 6.48
N VAL A 73 -12.84 13.98 7.60
CA VAL A 73 -11.42 14.36 7.70
C VAL A 73 -10.58 13.41 6.84
N ARG A 74 -10.86 12.12 6.85
CA ARG A 74 -10.22 11.13 5.95
C ARG A 74 -10.36 11.55 4.48
N ASP A 75 -11.58 11.84 4.06
CA ASP A 75 -11.89 12.10 2.65
C ASP A 75 -11.24 13.39 2.17
N VAL A 76 -11.33 14.48 2.96
CA VAL A 76 -10.68 15.75 2.65
C VAL A 76 -9.15 15.60 2.60
N SER A 77 -8.56 14.82 3.50
CA SER A 77 -7.11 14.59 3.53
C SER A 77 -6.63 13.78 2.33
N ASN A 78 -7.38 12.74 1.96
CA ASN A 78 -7.10 11.96 0.78
C ASN A 78 -7.21 12.80 -0.50
N LEU A 79 -8.26 13.64 -0.61
CA LEU A 79 -8.40 14.58 -1.74
C LEU A 79 -7.24 15.57 -1.81
N ARG A 80 -6.77 16.09 -0.68
CA ARG A 80 -5.60 16.97 -0.61
C ARG A 80 -4.34 16.28 -1.13
N MET A 81 -4.08 15.04 -0.71
CA MET A 81 -2.94 14.25 -1.17
C MET A 81 -3.05 13.95 -2.67
N MET A 82 -4.23 13.54 -3.15
CA MET A 82 -4.48 13.31 -4.59
C MET A 82 -4.25 14.56 -5.42
N GLY A 83 -4.72 15.73 -4.96
CA GLY A 83 -4.51 17.02 -5.62
C GLY A 83 -3.03 17.41 -5.74
N ALA A 84 -2.17 16.89 -4.85
CA ALA A 84 -0.72 17.07 -4.89
C ALA A 84 0.00 15.98 -5.70
N GLY A 85 -0.73 15.07 -6.34
CA GLY A 85 -0.16 14.00 -7.15
C GLY A 85 0.34 12.79 -6.36
N VAL A 86 -0.19 12.58 -5.14
CA VAL A 86 0.03 11.35 -4.37
C VAL A 86 -0.91 10.27 -4.90
N ASN A 87 -0.41 9.05 -5.06
CA ASN A 87 -1.23 7.88 -5.36
C ASN A 87 -1.90 7.40 -4.07
N VAL A 88 -3.17 7.75 -3.88
CA VAL A 88 -3.97 7.34 -2.71
C VAL A 88 -4.71 6.06 -3.06
N VAL A 89 -4.30 4.94 -2.50
CA VAL A 89 -4.69 3.60 -2.99
C VAL A 89 -4.90 2.60 -1.86
N SER A 90 -5.59 1.49 -2.19
CA SER A 90 -5.77 0.35 -1.28
C SER A 90 -4.49 -0.50 -1.16
N THR A 91 -4.43 -1.30 -0.11
CA THR A 91 -3.38 -2.32 0.06
C THR A 91 -3.33 -3.27 -1.12
N PHE A 92 -4.51 -3.70 -1.61
CA PHE A 92 -4.59 -4.61 -2.73
C PHE A 92 -4.01 -4.01 -4.01
N ALA A 93 -4.29 -2.74 -4.30
CA ALA A 93 -3.73 -2.05 -5.45
C ALA A 93 -2.19 -1.98 -5.37
N ILE A 94 -1.64 -1.67 -4.18
CA ILE A 94 -0.19 -1.65 -3.96
C ILE A 94 0.43 -3.04 -4.20
N VAL A 95 -0.17 -4.08 -3.66
CA VAL A 95 0.30 -5.46 -3.82
C VAL A 95 0.30 -5.86 -5.29
N CYS A 96 -0.79 -5.60 -6.00
CA CYS A 96 -0.90 -5.91 -7.43
C CYS A 96 0.08 -5.10 -8.28
N ASP A 97 0.31 -3.83 -7.95
CA ASP A 97 1.29 -3.01 -8.68
C ASP A 97 2.74 -3.48 -8.46
N LEU A 98 3.08 -3.94 -7.27
CA LEU A 98 4.38 -4.53 -6.98
C LEU A 98 4.57 -5.90 -7.66
N MET A 99 3.53 -6.72 -7.69
CA MET A 99 3.55 -8.05 -8.27
C MET A 99 3.52 -8.03 -9.81
N ARG A 100 2.67 -7.20 -10.39
CA ARG A 100 2.41 -6.99 -11.84
C ARG A 100 1.79 -8.16 -12.59
N ASP A 101 2.09 -9.38 -12.24
CA ASP A 101 1.61 -10.59 -12.91
C ASP A 101 1.46 -11.71 -11.89
N TRP A 102 0.30 -12.37 -11.89
CA TRP A 102 0.00 -13.50 -11.00
C TRP A 102 0.94 -14.69 -11.17
N ARG A 103 1.59 -14.79 -12.31
CA ARG A 103 2.56 -15.84 -12.66
C ARG A 103 3.97 -15.56 -12.14
N ASN A 104 4.24 -14.35 -11.64
CA ASN A 104 5.53 -13.98 -11.09
C ASN A 104 5.81 -14.71 -9.77
N THR A 105 7.04 -14.58 -9.29
CA THR A 105 7.46 -14.98 -7.95
C THR A 105 8.09 -13.76 -7.25
N PRO A 106 7.44 -13.19 -6.23
CA PRO A 106 6.15 -13.60 -5.66
C PRO A 106 4.97 -13.33 -6.60
N GLY A 107 3.99 -14.22 -6.59
CA GLY A 107 2.78 -14.18 -7.39
C GLY A 107 1.58 -14.78 -6.67
N ALA A 108 0.70 -15.45 -7.40
CA ALA A 108 -0.52 -16.03 -6.85
C ALA A 108 -0.22 -16.98 -5.67
N ALA A 109 0.75 -17.85 -5.81
CA ALA A 109 1.05 -18.88 -4.80
C ALA A 109 1.44 -18.28 -3.45
N GLU A 110 2.28 -17.25 -3.47
CA GLU A 110 2.76 -16.59 -2.25
C GLU A 110 1.73 -15.63 -1.65
N LEU A 111 0.86 -15.04 -2.48
CA LEU A 111 -0.11 -14.05 -2.04
C LEU A 111 -1.43 -14.63 -1.55
N MET A 112 -1.83 -15.83 -1.99
CA MET A 112 -3.09 -16.45 -1.55
C MET A 112 -3.18 -16.61 -0.02
N PRO A 113 -2.17 -17.08 0.70
CA PRO A 113 -2.22 -17.15 2.16
C PRO A 113 -2.36 -15.77 2.83
N TYR A 114 -1.78 -14.73 2.24
CA TYR A 114 -1.94 -13.36 2.71
C TYR A 114 -3.38 -12.87 2.52
N PHE A 115 -3.98 -13.12 1.36
CA PHE A 115 -5.37 -12.75 1.10
C PHE A 115 -6.33 -13.47 2.03
N ASP A 116 -6.12 -14.75 2.30
CA ASP A 116 -6.95 -15.52 3.23
C ASP A 116 -6.94 -14.93 4.65
N THR A 117 -5.80 -14.38 5.07
CA THR A 117 -5.62 -13.83 6.41
C THR A 117 -6.08 -12.37 6.50
N TYR A 118 -5.70 -11.53 5.56
CA TYR A 118 -5.84 -10.08 5.66
C TYR A 118 -6.89 -9.49 4.72
N MET A 119 -7.30 -10.24 3.70
CA MET A 119 -8.29 -9.83 2.69
C MET A 119 -9.29 -10.96 2.42
N PRO A 120 -10.03 -11.43 3.43
CA PRO A 120 -10.80 -12.67 3.35
C PRO A 120 -11.89 -12.66 2.27
N ALA A 121 -12.46 -11.50 1.95
CA ALA A 121 -13.43 -11.38 0.85
C ALA A 121 -12.79 -11.73 -0.50
N TYR A 122 -11.57 -11.24 -0.75
CA TYR A 122 -10.84 -11.58 -1.97
C TYR A 122 -10.36 -13.04 -1.98
N GLY A 123 -9.84 -13.52 -0.86
CA GLY A 123 -9.47 -14.93 -0.70
C GLY A 123 -10.64 -15.88 -0.96
N MET A 124 -11.85 -15.50 -0.55
CA MET A 124 -13.08 -16.27 -0.84
C MET A 124 -13.38 -16.28 -2.35
N LEU A 125 -13.27 -15.15 -3.05
CA LEU A 125 -13.47 -15.08 -4.51
C LEU A 125 -12.43 -15.93 -5.26
N ALA A 126 -11.18 -15.86 -4.86
CA ALA A 126 -10.11 -16.65 -5.45
C ALA A 126 -10.35 -18.16 -5.28
N ARG A 127 -10.77 -18.60 -4.08
CA ARG A 127 -11.13 -20.02 -3.84
C ARG A 127 -12.35 -20.46 -4.65
N ALA A 128 -13.37 -19.58 -4.76
CA ALA A 128 -14.56 -19.87 -5.58
C ALA A 128 -14.17 -20.02 -7.05
N HIS A 129 -13.32 -19.16 -7.58
CA HIS A 129 -12.78 -19.27 -8.94
C HIS A 129 -12.03 -20.60 -9.12
N ARG A 130 -11.10 -20.93 -8.23
CA ARG A 130 -10.38 -22.21 -8.28
C ARG A 130 -11.32 -23.42 -8.28
N ALA A 131 -12.35 -23.39 -7.44
CA ALA A 131 -13.35 -24.47 -7.42
C ALA A 131 -14.09 -24.57 -8.76
N ALA A 132 -14.46 -23.44 -9.37
CA ALA A 132 -15.08 -23.39 -10.68
C ALA A 132 -14.17 -23.96 -11.78
N VAL A 133 -12.88 -23.62 -11.76
CA VAL A 133 -11.87 -24.19 -12.68
C VAL A 133 -11.81 -25.70 -12.54
N LEU A 134 -11.69 -26.22 -11.30
CA LEU A 134 -11.61 -27.66 -11.05
C LEU A 134 -12.88 -28.43 -11.46
N ASN A 135 -14.03 -27.79 -11.38
CA ASN A 135 -15.33 -28.37 -11.76
C ASN A 135 -15.68 -28.15 -13.23
N GLY A 136 -14.84 -27.44 -14.01
CA GLY A 136 -15.11 -27.13 -15.42
C GLY A 136 -16.32 -26.22 -15.66
N THR A 137 -16.65 -25.36 -14.69
CA THR A 137 -17.83 -24.45 -14.75
C THR A 137 -17.44 -23.00 -15.05
N ILE A 138 -16.25 -22.79 -15.59
CA ILE A 138 -15.73 -21.47 -15.99
C ILE A 138 -16.01 -21.19 -17.46
N VAL A 139 -15.96 -19.92 -17.84
CA VAL A 139 -15.96 -19.52 -19.25
C VAL A 139 -14.56 -19.69 -19.86
N PRO A 140 -14.47 -19.86 -21.21
CA PRO A 140 -13.18 -19.98 -21.87
C PRO A 140 -12.23 -18.83 -21.56
N GLY A 141 -11.00 -19.16 -21.16
CA GLY A 141 -9.95 -18.18 -20.83
C GLY A 141 -9.76 -17.88 -19.34
N GLU A 142 -10.72 -18.22 -18.49
CA GLU A 142 -10.59 -18.04 -17.03
C GLU A 142 -9.60 -19.03 -16.39
N ASP A 143 -9.36 -20.15 -17.03
CA ASP A 143 -8.41 -21.20 -16.61
C ASP A 143 -6.94 -20.81 -16.82
N LEU A 144 -6.68 -19.71 -17.53
CA LEU A 144 -5.32 -19.22 -17.77
C LEU A 144 -4.67 -18.54 -16.54
N LEU A 145 -5.46 -18.20 -15.54
CA LEU A 145 -4.94 -17.61 -14.31
C LEU A 145 -4.33 -18.69 -13.41
N PRO A 146 -3.06 -18.54 -12.99
CA PRO A 146 -2.44 -19.47 -12.05
C PRO A 146 -3.12 -19.35 -10.69
N MET A 147 -3.44 -20.48 -10.08
CA MET A 147 -4.13 -20.56 -8.80
C MET A 147 -3.34 -21.43 -7.81
#